data_d01dface7eed25b1cdb43e88ad6b709c
#
_entry.id   d01dface7eed25b1cdb43e88ad6b709c
#
_cell.length_a   1.000
_cell.length_b   1.000
_cell.length_c   1.000
_cell.angle_alpha   90.00
_cell.angle_beta   90.00
_cell.angle_gamma   90.00
#
_symmetry.space_group_name_H-M   'P 1'
#
loop_
_entity.id
_entity.type
_entity.pdbx_description
1 polymer ?
#
loop_
_entity_poly.entity_id
_entity_poly.type
_entity_poly.pdbx_seq_one_letter_code
_entity_poly.pdbx_strand_id
1 'polypeptide(L)'
;MLQNRWPIVPESLHLLTLTTENFVARRTKHVEPEIPHSFFIRPQEKLLIDALGELKGDRVLCNSAGRAQFAAAYATQNSSATVDCWFLDIFHKTQSEYRVGEDGAVPANLSFCCQPDLPEKEADLVAFAFKKGGEAELTRDLMQQGYLRLVEGGRMVVSTDNDEDQWIHTQLRELFPKVTRRPYRKQGTLYLATKVGPLKKVRDFDCEFAFRDRGRLIYAYSRPGVFSHRHIDPGARALMNTMVLRPGTKVLDLGSGAGTVTLAAAFAADNVSVHAVDSNARAIQSLERGIAKNAAPGITAALDAEGESPESDMFDLALANPPYFSNYAIADLFLDTAHRALKAKAKILIVTKTPNWFVERMPLWYADVEVKESHDYWIVSGRKRKESLTDQPMRHRRESNDD
;
A
#
# COMPACT_ATOMS: atom_id res chain seq x y z
N MET A 1 34.87 -14.65 -15.90
CA MET A 1 35.45 -13.31 -16.09
C MET A 1 34.67 -12.63 -17.20
N LEU A 2 33.71 -11.82 -16.90
CA LEU A 2 33.07 -10.86 -17.81
C LEU A 2 32.70 -9.65 -16.94
N GLN A 3 33.49 -8.59 -17.07
CA GLN A 3 33.36 -7.31 -16.40
C GLN A 3 32.23 -6.52 -17.11
N ASN A 4 31.09 -6.31 -16.46
CA ASN A 4 30.14 -5.29 -16.88
C ASN A 4 30.55 -3.94 -16.30
N ARG A 5 31.17 -3.11 -17.13
CA ARG A 5 31.46 -1.70 -16.84
C ARG A 5 30.17 -0.88 -17.05
N TRP A 6 29.71 -0.23 -16.01
CA TRP A 6 28.74 0.88 -16.09
C TRP A 6 29.45 2.14 -16.55
N PRO A 7 28.79 3.02 -17.33
CA PRO A 7 29.44 4.25 -17.79
C PRO A 7 29.67 5.22 -16.63
N ILE A 8 30.87 5.78 -16.60
CA ILE A 8 31.33 6.79 -15.66
C ILE A 8 30.55 8.09 -15.91
N VAL A 9 29.92 8.62 -14.89
CA VAL A 9 29.30 9.95 -14.89
C VAL A 9 30.45 10.98 -14.79
N PRO A 10 30.47 12.05 -15.62
CA PRO A 10 31.55 13.06 -15.54
C PRO A 10 31.44 13.88 -14.25
N GLU A 11 32.54 14.06 -13.56
CA GLU A 11 32.74 15.03 -12.49
C GLU A 11 32.71 16.46 -13.07
N SER A 12 31.55 17.05 -13.16
CA SER A 12 31.34 18.52 -13.21
C SER A 12 29.86 18.87 -13.16
N LEU A 13 29.26 18.72 -12.00
CA LEU A 13 28.02 19.43 -11.70
C LEU A 13 28.37 20.80 -11.10
N HIS A 14 28.72 21.74 -11.98
CA HIS A 14 28.57 23.16 -11.66
C HIS A 14 27.08 23.42 -11.36
N LEU A 15 26.82 24.12 -10.26
CA LEU A 15 25.52 24.69 -9.93
C LEU A 15 24.95 25.41 -11.17
N LEU A 16 24.10 24.74 -11.92
CA LEU A 16 23.23 25.38 -12.88
C LEU A 16 22.07 26.00 -12.09
N THR A 17 22.18 27.28 -11.83
CA THR A 17 21.03 28.13 -11.54
C THR A 17 20.15 28.12 -12.79
N LEU A 18 19.23 27.17 -12.85
CA LEU A 18 18.19 27.10 -13.88
C LEU A 18 17.23 28.28 -13.62
N THR A 19 17.32 29.29 -14.47
CA THR A 19 16.32 30.35 -14.52
C THR A 19 14.99 29.76 -14.97
N THR A 20 13.92 30.19 -14.33
CA THR A 20 12.52 29.70 -14.45
C THR A 20 11.91 29.88 -15.86
N GLU A 21 12.62 30.46 -16.83
CA GLU A 21 12.06 30.80 -18.12
C GLU A 21 11.98 29.65 -19.14
N ASN A 22 12.75 28.59 -18.99
CA ASN A 22 12.80 27.47 -19.97
C ASN A 22 11.93 26.27 -19.61
N PHE A 23 11.20 26.30 -18.49
CA PHE A 23 10.47 25.12 -17.99
C PHE A 23 9.00 25.03 -18.40
N VAL A 24 8.44 26.10 -19.03
CA VAL A 24 6.99 26.19 -19.31
C VAL A 24 6.56 25.50 -20.63
N ALA A 25 7.49 25.01 -21.44
CA ALA A 25 7.19 24.62 -22.83
C ALA A 25 6.96 23.12 -23.07
N ARG A 26 7.07 22.23 -22.08
CA ARG A 26 6.67 20.82 -22.23
C ARG A 26 5.54 20.47 -21.27
N ARG A 27 4.32 20.92 -21.64
CA ARG A 27 3.11 20.28 -21.17
C ARG A 27 3.14 18.82 -21.61
N THR A 28 3.54 17.92 -20.71
CA THR A 28 2.94 16.59 -20.74
C THR A 28 1.45 16.85 -20.58
N LYS A 29 0.66 16.60 -21.63
CA LYS A 29 -0.78 16.46 -21.47
C LYS A 29 -0.97 15.63 -20.21
N HIS A 30 -1.68 16.15 -19.21
CA HIS A 30 -2.38 15.30 -18.27
C HIS A 30 -3.24 14.42 -19.17
N VAL A 31 -2.73 13.27 -19.51
CA VAL A 31 -3.55 12.15 -19.87
C VAL A 31 -4.20 11.85 -18.53
N GLU A 32 -5.40 12.39 -18.30
CA GLU A 32 -6.32 11.72 -17.40
C GLU A 32 -6.16 10.25 -17.77
N PRO A 33 -5.84 9.36 -16.82
CA PRO A 33 -5.82 7.96 -17.15
C PRO A 33 -7.21 7.73 -17.76
N GLU A 34 -7.27 7.48 -19.07
CA GLU A 34 -8.47 6.91 -19.67
C GLU A 34 -8.70 5.67 -18.82
N ILE A 35 -9.62 5.78 -17.88
CA ILE A 35 -10.14 4.64 -17.15
C ILE A 35 -10.78 3.84 -18.29
N PRO A 36 -10.17 2.73 -18.71
CA PRO A 36 -10.82 1.93 -19.71
C PRO A 36 -12.15 1.54 -19.07
N HIS A 37 -13.27 1.99 -19.62
CA HIS A 37 -14.60 1.48 -19.33
C HIS A 37 -14.70 -0.01 -19.73
N SER A 38 -13.57 -0.70 -19.79
CA SER A 38 -13.52 -2.10 -20.11
C SER A 38 -13.68 -2.89 -18.82
N PHE A 39 -14.68 -3.69 -18.79
CA PHE A 39 -15.00 -4.81 -17.93
C PHE A 39 -13.85 -5.85 -17.82
N PHE A 40 -12.61 -5.38 -17.68
CA PHE A 40 -11.47 -6.29 -17.55
C PHE A 40 -11.55 -7.00 -16.21
N ILE A 41 -11.89 -8.27 -16.28
CA ILE A 41 -11.86 -9.18 -15.13
C ILE A 41 -10.47 -9.81 -15.07
N ARG A 42 -9.80 -9.70 -13.94
CA ARG A 42 -8.50 -10.36 -13.75
C ARG A 42 -8.65 -11.88 -13.89
N PRO A 43 -7.70 -12.58 -14.51
CA PRO A 43 -7.84 -14.02 -14.80
C PRO A 43 -8.22 -14.86 -13.57
N GLN A 44 -7.63 -14.58 -12.41
CA GLN A 44 -7.94 -15.32 -11.19
C GLN A 44 -9.37 -15.05 -10.69
N GLU A 45 -9.89 -13.83 -10.79
CA GLU A 45 -11.30 -13.56 -10.46
C GLU A 45 -12.24 -14.19 -11.49
N LYS A 46 -11.86 -14.16 -12.78
CA LYS A 46 -12.63 -14.81 -13.83
C LYS A 46 -12.81 -16.30 -13.59
N LEU A 47 -11.76 -17.00 -13.16
CA LEU A 47 -11.84 -18.44 -12.82
C LEU A 47 -12.82 -18.71 -11.69
N LEU A 48 -12.92 -17.85 -10.67
CA LEU A 48 -13.92 -17.96 -9.61
C LEU A 48 -15.33 -17.70 -10.14
N ILE A 49 -15.51 -16.72 -11.02
CA ILE A 49 -16.79 -16.39 -11.64
C ILE A 49 -17.25 -17.55 -12.56
N ASP A 50 -16.36 -18.09 -13.37
CA ASP A 50 -16.66 -19.21 -14.26
C ASP A 50 -17.08 -20.49 -13.45
N ALA A 51 -16.65 -20.59 -12.20
CA ALA A 51 -16.99 -21.68 -11.29
C ALA A 51 -18.27 -21.44 -10.46
N LEU A 52 -18.93 -20.26 -10.54
CA LEU A 52 -20.06 -19.88 -9.68
C LEU A 52 -21.16 -20.96 -9.59
N GLY A 53 -21.50 -21.59 -10.70
CA GLY A 53 -22.57 -22.61 -10.75
C GLY A 53 -22.32 -23.84 -9.85
N GLU A 54 -21.07 -24.14 -9.49
CA GLU A 54 -20.68 -25.22 -8.61
C GLU A 54 -20.27 -24.79 -7.19
N LEU A 55 -20.17 -23.48 -6.96
CA LEU A 55 -19.86 -22.91 -5.64
C LEU A 55 -21.15 -22.65 -4.88
N LYS A 56 -21.24 -23.20 -3.67
CA LYS A 56 -22.42 -23.05 -2.79
C LYS A 56 -21.98 -22.72 -1.38
N GLY A 57 -22.69 -21.79 -0.77
CA GLY A 57 -22.53 -21.37 0.62
C GLY A 57 -23.46 -20.20 0.91
N ASP A 58 -24.06 -20.18 2.08
CA ASP A 58 -24.94 -19.10 2.52
C ASP A 58 -24.13 -17.99 3.23
N ARG A 59 -22.95 -18.32 3.75
CA ARG A 59 -21.99 -17.40 4.37
C ARG A 59 -20.67 -17.48 3.61
N VAL A 60 -20.33 -16.44 2.89
CA VAL A 60 -19.17 -16.39 2.00
C VAL A 60 -18.17 -15.35 2.46
N LEU A 61 -16.91 -15.77 2.65
CA LEU A 61 -15.76 -14.88 2.80
C LEU A 61 -14.92 -14.92 1.55
N CYS A 62 -14.56 -13.78 1.01
CA CYS A 62 -13.67 -13.72 -0.15
C CYS A 62 -12.71 -12.52 -0.06
N ASN A 63 -11.64 -12.58 -0.84
CA ASN A 63 -10.84 -11.41 -1.18
C ASN A 63 -11.11 -11.03 -2.64
N SER A 64 -10.53 -9.90 -3.07
CA SER A 64 -10.50 -9.54 -4.48
C SER A 64 -9.06 -9.31 -4.95
N ALA A 65 -8.78 -9.71 -6.18
CA ALA A 65 -7.55 -9.38 -6.89
C ALA A 65 -7.68 -8.08 -7.71
N GLY A 66 -8.85 -7.45 -7.72
CA GLY A 66 -9.13 -6.30 -8.55
C GLY A 66 -10.31 -5.44 -8.08
N ARG A 67 -11.52 -5.77 -8.55
CA ARG A 67 -12.72 -4.93 -8.42
C ARG A 67 -13.88 -5.62 -7.70
N ALA A 68 -13.62 -6.64 -6.92
CA ALA A 68 -14.61 -7.46 -6.23
C ALA A 68 -15.68 -8.09 -7.17
N GLN A 69 -15.32 -8.37 -8.41
CA GLN A 69 -16.26 -8.86 -9.44
C GLN A 69 -16.82 -10.23 -9.09
N PHE A 70 -16.00 -11.12 -8.49
CA PHE A 70 -16.51 -12.39 -7.96
C PHE A 70 -17.52 -12.17 -6.84
N ALA A 71 -17.20 -11.33 -5.87
CA ALA A 71 -18.07 -11.05 -4.74
C ALA A 71 -19.44 -10.50 -5.18
N ALA A 72 -19.42 -9.52 -6.11
CA ALA A 72 -20.63 -8.93 -6.67
C ALA A 72 -21.45 -9.96 -7.46
N ALA A 73 -20.80 -10.76 -8.33
CA ALA A 73 -21.48 -11.78 -9.11
C ALA A 73 -22.10 -12.88 -8.22
N TYR A 74 -21.36 -13.33 -7.18
CA TYR A 74 -21.87 -14.30 -6.23
C TYR A 74 -23.08 -13.79 -5.47
N ALA A 75 -22.99 -12.57 -4.92
CA ALA A 75 -24.07 -11.93 -4.16
C ALA A 75 -25.33 -11.71 -5.02
N THR A 76 -25.15 -11.29 -6.27
CA THR A 76 -26.27 -11.11 -7.21
C THR A 76 -26.97 -12.43 -7.55
N GLN A 77 -26.19 -13.48 -7.78
CA GLN A 77 -26.74 -14.79 -8.14
C GLN A 77 -27.39 -15.52 -6.94
N ASN A 78 -26.93 -15.23 -5.72
CA ASN A 78 -27.36 -15.90 -4.48
C ASN A 78 -27.88 -14.85 -3.47
N SER A 79 -29.05 -14.28 -3.70
CA SER A 79 -29.61 -13.17 -2.93
C SER A 79 -29.86 -13.48 -1.44
N SER A 80 -29.99 -14.76 -1.07
CA SER A 80 -30.13 -15.20 0.33
C SER A 80 -28.79 -15.38 1.06
N ALA A 81 -27.67 -15.47 0.33
CA ALA A 81 -26.35 -15.60 0.93
C ALA A 81 -25.87 -14.25 1.50
N THR A 82 -24.99 -14.28 2.50
CA THR A 82 -24.20 -13.13 2.94
C THR A 82 -22.80 -13.23 2.38
N VAL A 83 -22.27 -12.17 1.80
CA VAL A 83 -20.95 -12.12 1.17
C VAL A 83 -20.12 -11.02 1.81
N ASP A 84 -19.04 -11.38 2.48
CA ASP A 84 -18.04 -10.45 3.01
C ASP A 84 -16.80 -10.46 2.11
N CYS A 85 -16.56 -9.36 1.42
CA CYS A 85 -15.35 -9.14 0.59
C CYS A 85 -14.30 -8.39 1.41
N TRP A 86 -13.21 -9.07 1.74
CA TRP A 86 -12.14 -8.57 2.58
C TRP A 86 -11.00 -7.96 1.77
N PHE A 87 -10.44 -6.88 2.30
CA PHE A 87 -9.28 -6.17 1.79
C PHE A 87 -8.29 -5.89 2.92
N LEU A 88 -7.02 -5.96 2.59
CA LEU A 88 -5.94 -5.54 3.48
C LEU A 88 -5.65 -4.05 3.36
N ASP A 89 -5.96 -3.45 2.21
CA ASP A 89 -5.66 -2.08 1.83
C ASP A 89 -6.95 -1.31 1.59
N ILE A 90 -7.07 -0.14 2.23
CA ILE A 90 -8.30 0.68 2.19
C ILE A 90 -8.54 1.28 0.80
N PHE A 91 -7.47 1.60 0.04
CA PHE A 91 -7.60 2.07 -1.34
C PHE A 91 -8.31 1.03 -2.20
N HIS A 92 -7.87 -0.22 -2.13
CA HIS A 92 -8.49 -1.30 -2.89
C HIS A 92 -9.94 -1.57 -2.47
N LYS A 93 -10.25 -1.45 -1.17
CA LYS A 93 -11.62 -1.55 -0.67
C LYS A 93 -12.50 -0.46 -1.25
N THR A 94 -12.11 0.80 -1.09
CA THR A 94 -12.89 1.97 -1.55
C THR A 94 -13.07 1.97 -3.07
N GLN A 95 -12.01 1.67 -3.82
CA GLN A 95 -12.08 1.57 -5.28
C GLN A 95 -12.98 0.42 -5.76
N SER A 96 -12.98 -0.72 -5.07
CA SER A 96 -13.84 -1.85 -5.43
C SER A 96 -15.31 -1.56 -5.15
N GLU A 97 -15.62 -0.97 -4.00
CA GLU A 97 -16.98 -0.57 -3.61
C GLU A 97 -17.55 0.46 -4.58
N TYR A 98 -16.77 1.49 -4.92
CA TYR A 98 -17.14 2.50 -5.90
C TYR A 98 -17.47 1.88 -7.27
N ARG A 99 -16.60 0.99 -7.77
CA ARG A 99 -16.77 0.37 -9.09
C ARG A 99 -17.92 -0.62 -9.17
N VAL A 100 -18.18 -1.37 -8.11
CA VAL A 100 -19.38 -2.23 -8.06
C VAL A 100 -20.65 -1.36 -8.10
N GLY A 101 -20.62 -0.18 -7.46
CA GLY A 101 -21.69 0.80 -7.53
C GLY A 101 -21.88 1.43 -8.91
N GLU A 102 -20.80 1.63 -9.69
CA GLU A 102 -20.87 2.12 -11.09
C GLU A 102 -21.46 1.08 -12.05
N ASP A 103 -21.13 -0.20 -11.84
CA ASP A 103 -21.65 -1.30 -12.68
C ASP A 103 -23.13 -1.63 -12.38
N GLY A 104 -23.71 -1.04 -11.33
CA GLY A 104 -25.09 -1.22 -10.89
C GLY A 104 -25.26 -0.94 -9.38
N ALA A 105 -26.41 -1.23 -8.82
CA ALA A 105 -26.55 -1.14 -7.39
C ALA A 105 -25.71 -2.21 -6.68
N VAL A 106 -24.97 -1.83 -5.64
CA VAL A 106 -24.28 -2.78 -4.78
C VAL A 106 -25.31 -3.75 -4.20
N PRO A 107 -25.12 -5.07 -4.38
CA PRO A 107 -26.05 -6.06 -3.81
C PRO A 107 -26.20 -5.87 -2.28
N ALA A 108 -27.44 -5.85 -1.78
CA ALA A 108 -27.71 -5.59 -0.36
C ALA A 108 -27.10 -6.64 0.59
N ASN A 109 -26.77 -7.82 0.08
CA ASN A 109 -26.15 -8.93 0.79
C ASN A 109 -24.62 -8.98 0.62
N LEU A 110 -23.99 -7.96 0.00
CA LEU A 110 -22.55 -7.80 -0.14
C LEU A 110 -22.02 -6.73 0.81
N SER A 111 -21.02 -7.05 1.60
CA SER A 111 -20.29 -6.10 2.42
C SER A 111 -18.80 -6.06 2.06
N PHE A 112 -18.20 -4.86 2.14
CA PHE A 112 -16.78 -4.62 1.92
C PHE A 112 -16.12 -4.26 3.25
N CYS A 113 -15.08 -4.98 3.65
CA CYS A 113 -14.36 -4.69 4.88
C CYS A 113 -12.85 -4.56 4.62
N CYS A 114 -12.22 -3.59 5.30
CA CYS A 114 -10.77 -3.43 5.33
C CYS A 114 -10.31 -3.55 6.78
N GLN A 115 -9.60 -4.61 7.08
CA GLN A 115 -9.12 -4.92 8.44
C GLN A 115 -7.92 -5.87 8.38
N PRO A 116 -7.11 -5.99 9.47
CA PRO A 116 -5.87 -6.79 9.47
C PRO A 116 -6.07 -8.27 9.15
N ASP A 117 -7.18 -8.85 9.58
CA ASP A 117 -7.52 -10.25 9.44
C ASP A 117 -8.86 -10.46 8.74
N LEU A 118 -9.13 -11.67 8.29
CA LEU A 118 -10.47 -12.03 7.82
C LEU A 118 -11.50 -11.84 8.95
N PRO A 119 -12.73 -11.41 8.64
CA PRO A 119 -13.79 -11.29 9.62
C PRO A 119 -13.92 -12.54 10.52
N GLU A 120 -14.15 -12.32 11.81
CA GLU A 120 -14.37 -13.40 12.79
C GLU A 120 -15.78 -13.97 12.70
N LYS A 121 -16.13 -14.43 11.50
CA LYS A 121 -17.41 -15.05 11.17
C LYS A 121 -17.19 -16.44 10.64
N GLU A 122 -18.10 -17.36 10.93
CA GLU A 122 -18.12 -18.67 10.27
C GLU A 122 -18.50 -18.53 8.80
N ALA A 123 -17.92 -19.34 7.94
CA ALA A 123 -18.18 -19.38 6.52
C ALA A 123 -18.46 -20.80 6.01
N ASP A 124 -19.37 -20.91 5.08
CA ASP A 124 -19.64 -22.15 4.34
C ASP A 124 -18.73 -22.23 3.11
N LEU A 125 -18.36 -21.05 2.58
CA LEU A 125 -17.46 -20.90 1.43
C LEU A 125 -16.43 -19.82 1.70
N VAL A 126 -15.15 -20.14 1.50
CA VAL A 126 -14.05 -19.17 1.43
C VAL A 126 -13.50 -19.17 0.01
N ALA A 127 -13.44 -18.00 -0.63
CA ALA A 127 -12.99 -17.85 -2.00
C ALA A 127 -11.81 -16.86 -2.09
N PHE A 128 -10.66 -17.33 -2.56
CA PHE A 128 -9.46 -16.50 -2.70
C PHE A 128 -8.98 -16.42 -4.15
N ALA A 129 -8.69 -15.19 -4.58
CA ALA A 129 -8.02 -14.87 -5.83
C ALA A 129 -6.59 -14.37 -5.52
N PHE A 130 -5.57 -15.17 -5.84
CA PHE A 130 -4.17 -14.83 -5.62
C PHE A 130 -3.43 -14.59 -6.93
N LYS A 131 -2.58 -13.56 -6.93
CA LYS A 131 -1.74 -13.22 -8.07
C LYS A 131 -0.49 -14.10 -8.10
N LYS A 132 -0.06 -14.52 -9.29
CA LYS A 132 1.28 -15.11 -9.51
C LYS A 132 2.37 -14.17 -8.98
N GLY A 133 3.29 -14.70 -8.17
CA GLY A 133 4.36 -13.91 -7.57
C GLY A 133 3.90 -12.98 -6.42
N GLY A 134 2.69 -13.18 -5.89
CA GLY A 134 2.25 -12.53 -4.66
C GLY A 134 3.09 -12.96 -3.45
N GLU A 135 2.91 -12.26 -2.32
CA GLU A 135 3.65 -12.54 -1.10
C GLU A 135 3.28 -13.92 -0.52
N ALA A 136 4.27 -14.78 -0.40
CA ALA A 136 4.08 -16.17 0.00
C ALA A 136 3.56 -16.33 1.44
N GLU A 137 4.07 -15.54 2.39
CA GLU A 137 3.63 -15.62 3.79
C GLU A 137 2.22 -15.08 3.96
N LEU A 138 1.86 -13.97 3.29
CA LEU A 138 0.49 -13.46 3.29
C LEU A 138 -0.50 -14.48 2.72
N THR A 139 -0.14 -15.12 1.62
CA THR A 139 -0.99 -16.17 1.01
C THR A 139 -1.20 -17.34 1.96
N ARG A 140 -0.15 -17.81 2.65
CA ARG A 140 -0.26 -18.87 3.67
C ARG A 140 -1.13 -18.48 4.84
N ASP A 141 -0.92 -17.27 5.36
CA ASP A 141 -1.68 -16.75 6.49
C ASP A 141 -3.17 -16.64 6.13
N LEU A 142 -3.52 -16.07 4.97
CA LEU A 142 -4.90 -15.96 4.52
C LEU A 142 -5.56 -17.33 4.31
N MET A 143 -4.87 -18.29 3.72
CA MET A 143 -5.40 -19.65 3.57
C MET A 143 -5.63 -20.31 4.93
N GLN A 144 -4.72 -20.12 5.89
CA GLN A 144 -4.90 -20.64 7.26
C GLN A 144 -6.09 -19.96 7.95
N GLN A 145 -6.22 -18.64 7.87
CA GLN A 145 -7.36 -17.91 8.43
C GLN A 145 -8.67 -18.37 7.79
N GLY A 146 -8.71 -18.50 6.45
CA GLY A 146 -9.87 -19.02 5.75
C GLY A 146 -10.26 -20.40 6.22
N TYR A 147 -9.28 -21.32 6.43
CA TYR A 147 -9.55 -22.62 6.99
C TYR A 147 -10.19 -22.55 8.39
N LEU A 148 -9.67 -21.67 9.24
CA LEU A 148 -10.19 -21.51 10.60
C LEU A 148 -11.62 -20.96 10.61
N ARG A 149 -11.99 -20.11 9.65
CA ARG A 149 -13.36 -19.57 9.50
C ARG A 149 -14.36 -20.56 8.89
N LEU A 150 -13.90 -21.53 8.10
CA LEU A 150 -14.80 -22.54 7.53
C LEU A 150 -15.48 -23.36 8.62
N VAL A 151 -16.75 -23.65 8.44
CA VAL A 151 -17.48 -24.69 9.19
C VAL A 151 -16.99 -26.08 8.76
N GLU A 152 -17.28 -27.12 9.54
CA GLU A 152 -17.03 -28.50 9.13
C GLU A 152 -17.81 -28.82 7.84
N GLY A 153 -17.13 -29.41 6.87
CA GLY A 153 -17.68 -29.64 5.52
C GLY A 153 -17.72 -28.40 4.62
N GLY A 154 -17.39 -27.21 5.15
CA GLY A 154 -17.26 -25.97 4.39
C GLY A 154 -16.16 -26.04 3.35
N ARG A 155 -16.25 -25.25 2.29
CA ARG A 155 -15.37 -25.34 1.11
C ARG A 155 -14.47 -24.14 0.97
N MET A 156 -13.20 -24.39 0.63
CA MET A 156 -12.28 -23.36 0.16
C MET A 156 -12.09 -23.50 -1.35
N VAL A 157 -12.25 -22.41 -2.07
CA VAL A 157 -11.87 -22.28 -3.47
C VAL A 157 -10.75 -21.25 -3.58
N VAL A 158 -9.68 -21.60 -4.30
CA VAL A 158 -8.53 -20.72 -4.52
C VAL A 158 -8.22 -20.67 -6.00
N SER A 159 -8.04 -19.49 -6.54
CA SER A 159 -7.63 -19.27 -7.93
C SER A 159 -6.33 -18.50 -8.00
N THR A 160 -5.55 -18.75 -9.04
CA THR A 160 -4.35 -17.98 -9.39
C THR A 160 -4.23 -17.84 -10.92
N ASP A 161 -3.62 -16.74 -11.39
CA ASP A 161 -3.32 -16.49 -12.80
C ASP A 161 -2.08 -17.26 -13.31
N ASN A 162 -1.69 -18.32 -12.61
CA ASN A 162 -0.63 -19.24 -13.02
C ASN A 162 -1.21 -20.62 -13.33
N ASP A 163 -1.23 -21.03 -14.60
CA ASP A 163 -1.74 -22.32 -15.04
C ASP A 163 -0.80 -23.50 -14.71
N GLU A 164 0.46 -23.22 -14.44
CA GLU A 164 1.48 -24.18 -14.03
C GLU A 164 1.68 -24.23 -12.50
N ASP A 165 0.84 -23.52 -11.71
CA ASP A 165 1.04 -23.43 -10.27
C ASP A 165 1.07 -24.82 -9.60
N GLN A 166 2.06 -25.00 -8.73
CA GLN A 166 2.22 -26.15 -7.83
C GLN A 166 2.37 -25.71 -6.38
N TRP A 167 2.75 -24.43 -6.18
CA TRP A 167 3.06 -23.94 -4.85
C TRP A 167 1.78 -23.81 -4.00
N ILE A 168 0.72 -23.18 -4.53
CA ILE A 168 -0.58 -23.08 -3.82
C ILE A 168 -1.13 -24.50 -3.56
N HIS A 169 -1.00 -25.43 -4.52
CA HIS A 169 -1.39 -26.82 -4.31
C HIS A 169 -0.70 -27.41 -3.08
N THR A 170 0.62 -27.24 -2.98
CA THR A 170 1.41 -27.74 -1.84
C THR A 170 0.95 -27.12 -0.53
N GLN A 171 0.71 -25.81 -0.49
CA GLN A 171 0.25 -25.14 0.72
C GLN A 171 -1.16 -25.59 1.14
N LEU A 172 -2.09 -25.76 0.19
CA LEU A 172 -3.43 -26.27 0.49
C LEU A 172 -3.39 -27.72 1.01
N ARG A 173 -2.47 -28.55 0.52
CA ARG A 173 -2.27 -29.92 1.01
C ARG A 173 -1.79 -30.01 2.46
N GLU A 174 -1.19 -28.94 2.98
CA GLU A 174 -0.84 -28.85 4.40
C GLU A 174 -2.08 -28.60 5.28
N LEU A 175 -3.12 -27.96 4.73
CA LEU A 175 -4.36 -27.63 5.43
C LEU A 175 -5.47 -28.68 5.22
N PHE A 176 -5.58 -29.23 4.02
CA PHE A 176 -6.70 -30.08 3.61
C PHE A 176 -6.22 -31.49 3.24
N PRO A 177 -6.95 -32.53 3.64
CA PRO A 177 -6.58 -33.91 3.30
C PRO A 177 -6.67 -34.18 1.80
N LYS A 178 -7.59 -33.50 1.10
CA LYS A 178 -7.80 -33.65 -0.35
C LYS A 178 -7.96 -32.28 -1.00
N VAL A 179 -7.22 -32.04 -2.07
CA VAL A 179 -7.27 -30.83 -2.90
C VAL A 179 -7.48 -31.24 -4.35
N THR A 180 -8.52 -30.72 -4.97
CA THR A 180 -8.76 -30.87 -6.42
C THR A 180 -8.10 -29.71 -7.13
N ARG A 181 -7.20 -29.99 -8.08
CA ARG A 181 -6.53 -28.99 -8.93
C ARG A 181 -7.11 -29.01 -10.32
N ARG A 182 -7.49 -27.85 -10.87
CA ARG A 182 -8.01 -27.66 -12.23
C ARG A 182 -7.20 -26.58 -12.94
N PRO A 183 -6.20 -26.94 -13.76
CA PRO A 183 -5.46 -25.97 -14.57
C PRO A 183 -6.28 -25.58 -15.80
N TYR A 184 -6.28 -24.27 -16.10
CA TYR A 184 -6.88 -23.68 -17.30
C TYR A 184 -5.76 -23.02 -18.12
N ARG A 185 -5.38 -23.67 -19.21
CA ARG A 185 -4.24 -23.24 -20.04
C ARG A 185 -4.29 -21.75 -20.37
N LYS A 186 -3.19 -21.03 -20.10
CA LYS A 186 -3.02 -19.59 -20.31
C LYS A 186 -3.97 -18.68 -19.50
N GLN A 187 -4.75 -19.24 -18.58
CA GLN A 187 -5.66 -18.45 -17.74
C GLN A 187 -5.28 -18.55 -16.26
N GLY A 188 -4.87 -19.72 -15.80
CA GLY A 188 -4.51 -19.94 -14.41
C GLY A 188 -4.94 -21.30 -13.89
N THR A 189 -4.98 -21.43 -12.57
CA THR A 189 -5.38 -22.67 -11.89
C THR A 189 -6.45 -22.37 -10.83
N LEU A 190 -7.44 -23.26 -10.74
CA LEU A 190 -8.47 -23.29 -9.71
C LEU A 190 -8.25 -24.50 -8.80
N TYR A 191 -8.36 -24.30 -7.50
CA TYR A 191 -8.26 -25.31 -6.47
C TYR A 191 -9.54 -25.36 -5.66
N LEU A 192 -9.99 -26.55 -5.32
CA LEU A 192 -11.14 -26.79 -4.46
C LEU A 192 -10.75 -27.78 -3.36
N ALA A 193 -11.11 -27.45 -2.13
CA ALA A 193 -10.88 -28.29 -0.98
C ALA A 193 -12.03 -28.18 0.02
N THR A 194 -12.29 -29.24 0.79
CA THR A 194 -13.33 -29.28 1.81
C THR A 194 -12.68 -29.46 3.17
N LYS A 195 -13.12 -28.68 4.16
CA LYS A 195 -12.64 -28.78 5.53
C LYS A 195 -13.06 -30.10 6.15
N VAL A 196 -12.10 -30.76 6.78
CA VAL A 196 -12.30 -31.98 7.55
C VAL A 196 -11.52 -31.85 8.86
N GLY A 197 -12.22 -31.66 9.93
CA GLY A 197 -11.68 -31.55 11.28
C GLY A 197 -10.87 -30.28 11.55
N PRO A 198 -10.29 -30.15 12.73
CA PRO A 198 -9.48 -29.00 13.12
C PRO A 198 -8.09 -29.06 12.49
N LEU A 199 -7.42 -27.89 12.38
CA LEU A 199 -6.01 -27.83 12.00
C LEU A 199 -5.14 -28.54 13.04
N LYS A 200 -4.22 -29.38 12.58
CA LYS A 200 -3.22 -30.02 13.45
C LYS A 200 -2.25 -29.02 14.07
N LYS A 201 -1.96 -27.94 13.36
CA LYS A 201 -1.04 -26.89 13.77
C LYS A 201 -1.49 -25.55 13.18
N VAL A 202 -1.64 -24.55 14.04
CA VAL A 202 -1.82 -23.15 13.64
C VAL A 202 -0.44 -22.49 13.68
N ARG A 203 -0.04 -21.87 12.57
CA ARG A 203 1.22 -21.11 12.47
C ARG A 203 0.98 -19.68 12.91
N ASP A 204 1.93 -19.14 13.66
CA ASP A 204 2.01 -17.71 13.89
C ASP A 204 2.90 -17.06 12.84
N PHE A 205 2.37 -16.03 12.18
CA PHE A 205 3.06 -15.27 11.15
C PHE A 205 3.49 -13.88 11.65
N ASP A 206 3.14 -13.53 12.87
CA ASP A 206 3.56 -12.27 13.49
C ASP A 206 5.08 -12.27 13.72
N CYS A 207 5.68 -11.10 13.63
CA CYS A 207 7.08 -10.90 13.96
C CYS A 207 7.25 -9.69 14.86
N GLU A 208 7.86 -9.92 16.04
CA GLU A 208 8.46 -8.86 16.84
C GLU A 208 9.94 -8.78 16.50
N PHE A 209 10.44 -7.59 16.20
CA PHE A 209 11.87 -7.34 16.03
C PHE A 209 12.28 -6.06 16.74
N ALA A 210 13.58 -5.92 17.03
CA ALA A 210 14.09 -4.74 17.72
C ALA A 210 15.21 -4.08 16.92
N PHE A 211 15.32 -2.77 17.08
CA PHE A 211 16.39 -1.99 16.47
C PHE A 211 16.90 -0.90 17.43
N ARG A 212 18.09 -0.39 17.14
CA ARG A 212 18.64 0.75 17.89
C ARG A 212 18.56 2.01 17.04
N ASP A 213 18.07 3.09 17.66
CA ASP A 213 18.15 4.45 17.11
C ASP A 213 18.57 5.40 18.23
N ARG A 214 19.53 6.30 17.97
CA ARG A 214 20.10 7.25 18.96
C ARG A 214 20.39 6.64 20.33
N GLY A 215 20.95 5.42 20.34
CA GLY A 215 21.28 4.68 21.56
C GLY A 215 20.10 3.95 22.22
N ARG A 216 18.86 4.24 21.86
CA ARG A 216 17.65 3.60 22.40
C ARG A 216 17.35 2.29 21.66
N LEU A 217 16.96 1.26 22.39
CA LEU A 217 16.39 0.04 21.84
C LEU A 217 14.88 0.24 21.64
N ILE A 218 14.40 0.02 20.42
CA ILE A 218 13.00 0.20 20.02
C ILE A 218 12.49 -1.13 19.48
N TYR A 219 11.30 -1.54 19.92
CA TYR A 219 10.62 -2.75 19.45
C TYR A 219 9.58 -2.39 18.38
N ALA A 220 9.55 -3.14 17.30
CA ALA A 220 8.57 -3.02 16.25
C ALA A 220 7.91 -4.36 15.98
N TYR A 221 6.71 -4.31 15.42
CA TYR A 221 5.95 -5.47 14.96
C TYR A 221 5.75 -5.41 13.47
N SER A 222 5.64 -6.57 12.86
CA SER A 222 5.21 -6.66 11.46
C SER A 222 4.49 -7.97 11.22
N ARG A 223 3.64 -7.96 10.20
CA ARG A 223 2.88 -9.11 9.73
C ARG A 223 3.05 -9.27 8.23
N PRO A 224 2.80 -10.46 7.65
CA PRO A 224 2.75 -10.62 6.20
C PRO A 224 1.81 -9.60 5.55
N GLY A 225 2.21 -9.01 4.43
CA GLY A 225 1.51 -7.92 3.76
C GLY A 225 1.94 -6.53 4.21
N VAL A 226 2.76 -6.39 5.25
CA VAL A 226 3.37 -5.12 5.66
C VAL A 226 4.73 -4.97 4.99
N PHE A 227 5.00 -3.80 4.42
CA PHE A 227 6.28 -3.52 3.79
C PHE A 227 7.45 -3.75 4.76
N SER A 228 8.51 -4.40 4.27
CA SER A 228 9.71 -4.75 5.05
C SER A 228 9.41 -5.61 6.28
N HIS A 229 8.57 -6.65 6.09
CA HIS A 229 8.27 -7.62 7.13
C HIS A 229 9.56 -8.22 7.72
N ARG A 230 9.66 -8.27 9.06
CA ARG A 230 10.74 -8.86 9.88
C ARG A 230 12.02 -8.04 10.05
N HIS A 231 12.21 -6.92 9.37
CA HIS A 231 13.44 -6.11 9.45
C HIS A 231 13.16 -4.64 9.16
N ILE A 232 14.14 -3.78 9.43
CA ILE A 232 14.08 -2.38 9.02
C ILE A 232 14.44 -2.27 7.54
N ASP A 233 13.62 -1.54 6.80
CA ASP A 233 13.98 -1.12 5.45
C ASP A 233 15.20 -0.19 5.46
N PRO A 234 16.21 -0.40 4.58
CA PRO A 234 17.35 0.49 4.50
C PRO A 234 16.99 1.95 4.16
N GLY A 235 15.94 2.18 3.35
CA GLY A 235 15.43 3.53 3.09
C GLY A 235 14.84 4.18 4.35
N ALA A 236 14.06 3.42 5.14
CA ALA A 236 13.59 3.89 6.45
C ALA A 236 14.76 4.26 7.38
N ARG A 237 15.84 3.46 7.38
CA ARG A 237 17.06 3.78 8.14
C ARG A 237 17.72 5.07 7.65
N ALA A 238 17.76 5.32 6.34
CA ALA A 238 18.29 6.55 5.78
C ALA A 238 17.48 7.79 6.22
N LEU A 239 16.13 7.70 6.27
CA LEU A 239 15.26 8.74 6.82
C LEU A 239 15.56 8.99 8.30
N MET A 240 15.62 7.93 9.13
CA MET A 240 15.93 8.05 10.56
C MET A 240 17.27 8.74 10.81
N ASN A 241 18.29 8.46 10.02
CA ASN A 241 19.62 9.06 10.14
C ASN A 241 19.64 10.54 9.69
N THR A 242 18.72 10.92 8.81
CA THR A 242 18.70 12.27 8.23
C THR A 242 17.76 13.22 8.98
N MET A 243 16.69 12.71 9.57
CA MET A 243 15.73 13.56 10.28
C MET A 243 16.38 14.21 11.52
N VAL A 244 16.18 15.53 11.64
CA VAL A 244 16.61 16.33 12.80
C VAL A 244 15.36 16.89 13.44
N LEU A 245 15.07 16.45 14.66
CA LEU A 245 13.90 16.86 15.42
C LEU A 245 14.31 17.67 16.66
N ARG A 246 13.48 18.65 16.99
CA ARG A 246 13.60 19.47 18.20
C ARG A 246 12.45 19.13 19.14
N PRO A 247 12.57 19.43 20.45
CA PRO A 247 11.46 19.28 21.36
C PRO A 247 10.18 19.96 20.85
N GLY A 248 9.06 19.25 20.94
CA GLY A 248 7.74 19.74 20.51
C GLY A 248 7.48 19.70 18.99
N THR A 249 8.39 19.14 18.17
CA THR A 249 8.18 18.99 16.72
C THR A 249 6.96 18.10 16.43
N LYS A 250 6.10 18.55 15.53
CA LYS A 250 4.99 17.76 14.98
C LYS A 250 5.39 17.14 13.65
N VAL A 251 5.35 15.82 13.57
CA VAL A 251 5.80 15.04 12.41
C VAL A 251 4.61 14.34 11.73
N LEU A 252 4.59 14.38 10.41
CA LEU A 252 3.72 13.54 9.58
C LEU A 252 4.56 12.43 8.94
N ASP A 253 4.16 11.16 9.11
CA ASP A 253 4.82 9.99 8.50
C ASP A 253 3.87 9.34 7.50
N LEU A 254 4.15 9.49 6.21
CA LEU A 254 3.33 9.02 5.09
C LEU A 254 3.83 7.66 4.60
N GLY A 255 2.98 6.65 4.66
CA GLY A 255 3.32 5.26 4.37
C GLY A 255 4.15 4.65 5.49
N SER A 256 3.61 4.66 6.71
CA SER A 256 4.34 4.30 7.94
C SER A 256 4.82 2.83 8.00
N GLY A 257 4.19 1.92 7.23
CA GLY A 257 4.52 0.50 7.24
C GLY A 257 4.48 -0.09 8.66
N ALA A 258 5.53 -0.79 9.05
CA ALA A 258 5.68 -1.35 10.40
C ALA A 258 5.92 -0.28 11.50
N GLY A 259 5.91 1.01 11.15
CA GLY A 259 6.06 2.13 12.08
C GLY A 259 7.48 2.38 12.57
N THR A 260 8.51 1.87 11.90
CA THR A 260 9.90 2.01 12.38
C THR A 260 10.36 3.47 12.37
N VAL A 261 10.02 4.24 11.33
CA VAL A 261 10.33 5.68 11.24
C VAL A 261 9.51 6.46 12.27
N THR A 262 8.21 6.18 12.36
CA THR A 262 7.29 6.77 13.35
C THR A 262 7.81 6.63 14.77
N LEU A 263 8.15 5.41 15.19
CA LEU A 263 8.66 5.11 16.54
C LEU A 263 10.01 5.80 16.80
N ALA A 264 10.92 5.78 15.81
CA ALA A 264 12.20 6.47 15.95
C ALA A 264 12.03 8.00 16.05
N ALA A 265 11.09 8.58 15.31
CA ALA A 265 10.77 10.00 15.36
C ALA A 265 10.22 10.40 16.73
N ALA A 266 9.28 9.63 17.29
CA ALA A 266 8.70 9.91 18.60
C ALA A 266 9.71 9.93 19.74
N PHE A 267 10.82 9.19 19.62
CA PHE A 267 11.88 9.16 20.61
C PHE A 267 13.10 10.03 20.27
N ALA A 268 13.06 10.78 19.15
CA ALA A 268 14.21 11.54 18.70
C ALA A 268 14.45 12.84 19.51
N ALA A 269 13.40 13.40 20.13
CA ALA A 269 13.48 14.54 21.05
C ALA A 269 12.24 14.57 21.97
N ASP A 270 12.29 15.39 23.01
CA ASP A 270 11.19 15.49 23.97
C ASP A 270 9.92 16.08 23.34
N ASN A 271 8.77 15.55 23.74
CA ASN A 271 7.45 16.03 23.32
C ASN A 271 7.23 16.06 21.79
N VAL A 272 7.93 15.23 21.03
CA VAL A 272 7.64 15.03 19.62
C VAL A 272 6.28 14.34 19.49
N SER A 273 5.43 14.83 18.61
CA SER A 273 4.20 14.14 18.22
C SER A 273 4.28 13.69 16.76
N VAL A 274 3.77 12.49 16.49
CA VAL A 274 3.78 11.90 15.15
C VAL A 274 2.38 11.50 14.74
N HIS A 275 1.92 11.95 13.59
CA HIS A 275 0.75 11.41 12.91
C HIS A 275 1.23 10.49 11.79
N ALA A 276 0.95 9.21 11.92
CA ALA A 276 1.35 8.19 10.96
C ALA A 276 0.16 7.75 10.10
N VAL A 277 0.37 7.65 8.80
CA VAL A 277 -0.67 7.29 7.84
C VAL A 277 -0.22 6.10 7.01
N ASP A 278 -1.09 5.13 6.81
CA ASP A 278 -0.87 4.01 5.89
C ASP A 278 -2.21 3.52 5.33
N SER A 279 -2.20 3.01 4.11
CA SER A 279 -3.39 2.40 3.49
C SER A 279 -3.61 0.94 3.91
N ASN A 280 -2.61 0.31 4.51
CA ASN A 280 -2.61 -1.10 4.89
C ASN A 280 -3.05 -1.27 6.35
N ALA A 281 -4.14 -2.00 6.57
CA ALA A 281 -4.68 -2.23 7.91
C ALA A 281 -3.71 -2.96 8.85
N ARG A 282 -2.86 -3.87 8.35
CA ARG A 282 -1.83 -4.54 9.15
C ARG A 282 -0.65 -3.63 9.49
N ALA A 283 -0.37 -2.64 8.65
CA ALA A 283 0.64 -1.63 8.97
C ALA A 283 0.21 -0.82 10.20
N ILE A 284 -1.04 -0.33 10.19
CA ILE A 284 -1.60 0.40 11.34
C ILE A 284 -1.62 -0.47 12.60
N GLN A 285 -2.11 -1.70 12.52
CA GLN A 285 -2.10 -2.63 13.67
C GLN A 285 -0.68 -2.90 14.19
N SER A 286 0.29 -3.06 13.29
CA SER A 286 1.70 -3.29 13.65
C SER A 286 2.28 -2.09 14.39
N LEU A 287 2.02 -0.87 13.90
CA LEU A 287 2.42 0.36 14.57
C LEU A 287 1.77 0.51 15.95
N GLU A 288 0.47 0.27 16.09
CA GLU A 288 -0.25 0.33 17.38
C GLU A 288 0.36 -0.63 18.41
N ARG A 289 0.72 -1.84 18.00
CA ARG A 289 1.44 -2.80 18.87
C ARG A 289 2.83 -2.28 19.24
N GLY A 290 3.54 -1.66 18.32
CA GLY A 290 4.83 -1.00 18.56
C GLY A 290 4.71 0.14 19.56
N ILE A 291 3.68 0.99 19.43
CA ILE A 291 3.38 2.08 20.37
C ILE A 291 3.17 1.52 21.79
N ALA A 292 2.32 0.52 21.92
CA ALA A 292 2.02 -0.10 23.20
C ALA A 292 3.27 -0.75 23.85
N LYS A 293 4.07 -1.49 23.07
CA LYS A 293 5.28 -2.18 23.54
C LYS A 293 6.35 -1.23 24.07
N ASN A 294 6.52 -0.09 23.40
CA ASN A 294 7.53 0.90 23.79
C ASN A 294 7.00 1.97 24.75
N ALA A 295 5.71 1.95 25.11
CA ALA A 295 5.03 3.03 25.80
C ALA A 295 5.32 4.39 25.12
N ALA A 296 5.28 4.43 23.77
CA ALA A 296 5.66 5.59 22.97
C ALA A 296 4.57 6.66 23.04
N PRO A 297 4.85 7.87 23.56
CA PRO A 297 3.86 8.92 23.69
C PRO A 297 3.68 9.69 22.36
N GLY A 298 2.54 10.38 22.23
CA GLY A 298 2.34 11.39 21.20
C GLY A 298 2.22 10.86 19.78
N ILE A 299 1.93 9.57 19.59
CA ILE A 299 1.71 8.97 18.28
C ILE A 299 0.23 8.75 18.05
N THR A 300 -0.27 9.15 16.88
CA THR A 300 -1.57 8.78 16.32
C THR A 300 -1.37 8.05 15.00
N ALA A 301 -2.24 7.08 14.70
CA ALA A 301 -2.18 6.30 13.47
C ALA A 301 -3.53 6.37 12.76
N ALA A 302 -3.51 6.48 11.43
CA ALA A 302 -4.72 6.54 10.60
C ALA A 302 -4.61 5.60 9.40
N LEU A 303 -5.68 4.84 9.17
CA LEU A 303 -5.88 4.04 7.96
C LEU A 303 -6.48 4.96 6.89
N ASP A 304 -5.67 5.41 5.96
CA ASP A 304 -6.05 6.40 4.95
C ASP A 304 -5.21 6.20 3.67
N ALA A 305 -5.87 6.24 2.53
CA ALA A 305 -5.25 6.09 1.22
C ALA A 305 -5.45 7.32 0.31
N GLU A 306 -6.16 8.34 0.76
CA GLU A 306 -6.52 9.52 -0.02
C GLU A 306 -5.85 10.79 0.51
N GLY A 307 -5.12 10.66 1.63
CA GLY A 307 -4.39 11.77 2.24
C GLY A 307 -5.30 12.76 2.98
N GLU A 308 -6.49 12.33 3.40
CA GLU A 308 -7.47 13.20 4.06
C GLU A 308 -7.24 13.34 5.56
N SER A 309 -6.68 12.30 6.19
CA SER A 309 -6.55 12.26 7.65
C SER A 309 -5.62 13.32 8.26
N PRO A 310 -4.52 13.78 7.63
CA PRO A 310 -3.69 14.82 8.20
C PRO A 310 -4.36 16.19 8.15
N GLU A 311 -4.40 16.89 9.29
CA GLU A 311 -4.87 18.28 9.36
C GLU A 311 -3.97 19.22 8.56
N SER A 312 -4.59 20.24 7.95
CA SER A 312 -3.86 21.26 7.18
C SER A 312 -3.02 22.18 8.08
N ASP A 313 -1.84 22.60 7.58
CA ASP A 313 -0.94 23.57 8.23
C ASP A 313 -0.56 23.22 9.68
N MET A 314 -0.51 21.93 10.00
CA MET A 314 -0.25 21.46 11.38
C MET A 314 1.19 21.02 11.62
N PHE A 315 1.88 20.44 10.62
CA PHE A 315 3.13 19.70 10.82
C PHE A 315 4.38 20.53 10.52
N ASP A 316 5.43 20.27 11.29
CA ASP A 316 6.74 20.94 11.15
C ASP A 316 7.68 20.14 10.22
N LEU A 317 7.41 18.84 10.05
CA LEU A 317 8.16 17.94 9.19
C LEU A 317 7.24 16.86 8.63
N ALA A 318 7.38 16.55 7.34
CA ALA A 318 6.83 15.35 6.73
C ALA A 318 7.96 14.39 6.34
N LEU A 319 7.73 13.09 6.57
CA LEU A 319 8.61 11.98 6.22
C LEU A 319 7.87 11.06 5.25
N ALA A 320 8.55 10.57 4.22
CA ALA A 320 7.95 9.65 3.27
C ALA A 320 8.98 8.67 2.69
N ASN A 321 8.57 7.42 2.59
CA ASN A 321 9.26 6.36 1.86
C ASN A 321 8.29 5.74 0.83
N PRO A 322 7.97 6.47 -0.24
CA PRO A 322 6.94 6.05 -1.19
C PRO A 322 7.37 4.79 -1.95
N PRO A 323 6.41 3.88 -2.28
CA PRO A 323 6.71 2.69 -3.05
C PRO A 323 7.10 3.04 -4.49
N TYR A 324 7.95 2.20 -5.10
CA TYR A 324 8.43 2.37 -6.49
C TYR A 324 7.44 1.89 -7.56
N PHE A 325 6.38 1.18 -7.16
CA PHE A 325 5.29 0.81 -8.06
C PHE A 325 4.28 1.97 -8.17
N SER A 326 3.22 1.84 -8.98
CA SER A 326 2.19 2.87 -9.23
C SER A 326 2.57 4.01 -10.18
N ASN A 327 3.68 3.90 -10.90
CA ASN A 327 4.14 4.94 -11.82
C ASN A 327 4.13 6.35 -11.16
N TYR A 328 4.65 6.41 -9.92
CA TYR A 328 4.73 7.61 -9.07
C TYR A 328 3.39 8.22 -8.59
N ALA A 329 2.22 7.64 -8.88
CA ALA A 329 0.94 8.20 -8.42
C ALA A 329 0.85 8.32 -6.90
N ILE A 330 1.38 7.33 -6.15
CA ILE A 330 1.45 7.39 -4.69
C ILE A 330 2.45 8.47 -4.22
N ALA A 331 3.56 8.64 -4.92
CA ALA A 331 4.53 9.68 -4.60
C ALA A 331 3.94 11.08 -4.82
N ASP A 332 3.16 11.29 -5.89
CA ASP A 332 2.42 12.53 -6.13
C ASP A 332 1.40 12.81 -5.01
N LEU A 333 0.64 11.81 -4.61
CA LEU A 333 -0.30 11.90 -3.49
C LEU A 333 0.42 12.31 -2.19
N PHE A 334 1.58 11.71 -1.91
CA PHE A 334 2.37 12.05 -0.73
C PHE A 334 2.89 13.48 -0.77
N LEU A 335 3.33 13.96 -1.94
CA LEU A 335 3.76 15.35 -2.13
C LEU A 335 2.62 16.34 -1.88
N ASP A 336 1.44 16.09 -2.44
CA ASP A 336 0.25 16.93 -2.27
C ASP A 336 -0.23 16.93 -0.82
N THR A 337 -0.41 15.73 -0.24
CA THR A 337 -0.83 15.57 1.16
C THR A 337 0.13 16.28 2.12
N ALA A 338 1.44 16.08 1.95
CA ALA A 338 2.44 16.75 2.78
C ALA A 338 2.42 18.27 2.56
N HIS A 339 2.23 18.75 1.32
CA HIS A 339 2.12 20.17 1.06
C HIS A 339 0.94 20.79 1.79
N ARG A 340 -0.23 20.18 1.76
CA ARG A 340 -1.41 20.63 2.48
C ARG A 340 -1.19 20.62 4.00
N ALA A 341 -0.62 19.56 4.54
CA ALA A 341 -0.49 19.31 5.97
C ALA A 341 0.66 20.08 6.66
N LEU A 342 1.72 20.40 5.94
CA LEU A 342 2.87 21.12 6.48
C LEU A 342 2.56 22.59 6.75
N LYS A 343 3.13 23.14 7.83
CA LYS A 343 3.19 24.59 8.08
C LYS A 343 4.00 25.29 7.00
N ALA A 344 3.77 26.60 6.84
CA ALA A 344 4.57 27.43 5.93
C ALA A 344 6.08 27.28 6.22
N LYS A 345 6.88 27.05 5.16
CA LYS A 345 8.34 26.81 5.21
C LYS A 345 8.76 25.52 5.95
N ALA A 346 7.85 24.71 6.44
CA ALA A 346 8.18 23.40 6.99
C ALA A 346 8.74 22.48 5.91
N LYS A 347 9.47 21.44 6.31
CA LYS A 347 10.21 20.58 5.38
C LYS A 347 9.49 19.26 5.13
N ILE A 348 9.72 18.70 3.94
CA ILE A 348 9.51 17.28 3.65
C ILE A 348 10.86 16.60 3.43
N LEU A 349 11.00 15.35 3.89
CA LEU A 349 12.10 14.44 3.57
C LEU A 349 11.54 13.20 2.92
N ILE A 350 12.05 12.87 1.74
CA ILE A 350 11.65 11.69 0.97
C ILE A 350 12.87 10.84 0.72
N VAL A 351 12.80 9.55 1.04
CA VAL A 351 13.82 8.60 0.64
C VAL A 351 13.42 7.92 -0.66
N THR A 352 14.38 7.78 -1.58
CA THR A 352 14.14 7.16 -2.89
C THR A 352 15.41 6.60 -3.51
N LYS A 353 15.26 5.65 -4.44
CA LYS A 353 16.31 5.21 -5.36
C LYS A 353 16.31 5.97 -6.70
N THR A 354 15.26 6.73 -6.96
CA THR A 354 15.04 7.44 -8.23
C THR A 354 14.84 8.94 -7.99
N PRO A 355 15.91 9.69 -7.59
CA PRO A 355 15.77 11.09 -7.18
C PRO A 355 15.33 12.03 -8.30
N ASN A 356 15.67 11.72 -9.56
CA ASN A 356 15.44 12.60 -10.71
C ASN A 356 13.96 12.99 -10.85
N TRP A 357 13.06 12.04 -10.69
CA TRP A 357 11.63 12.33 -10.75
C TRP A 357 11.18 13.35 -9.69
N PHE A 358 11.69 13.22 -8.46
CA PHE A 358 11.37 14.15 -7.38
C PHE A 358 11.99 15.54 -7.62
N VAL A 359 13.19 15.61 -8.17
CA VAL A 359 13.86 16.89 -8.52
C VAL A 359 13.04 17.66 -9.55
N GLU A 360 12.45 16.97 -10.51
CA GLU A 360 11.59 17.57 -11.52
C GLU A 360 10.21 17.93 -10.98
N ARG A 361 9.66 17.10 -10.08
CA ARG A 361 8.27 17.23 -9.62
C ARG A 361 8.10 18.13 -8.41
N MET A 362 8.97 18.04 -7.41
CA MET A 362 8.86 18.79 -6.15
C MET A 362 8.83 20.32 -6.28
N PRO A 363 9.54 20.96 -7.23
CA PRO A 363 9.50 22.40 -7.39
C PRO A 363 8.11 23.01 -7.60
N LEU A 364 7.12 22.19 -7.99
CA LEU A 364 5.73 22.63 -8.10
C LEU A 364 5.11 23.02 -6.74
N TRP A 365 5.53 22.36 -5.66
CA TRP A 365 4.99 22.53 -4.31
C TRP A 365 6.01 23.05 -3.30
N TYR A 366 7.32 22.81 -3.57
CA TYR A 366 8.39 23.04 -2.61
C TYR A 366 9.46 23.94 -3.19
N ALA A 367 10.01 24.83 -2.34
CA ALA A 367 11.23 25.58 -2.60
C ALA A 367 12.43 24.84 -2.00
N ASP A 368 13.63 25.28 -2.34
CA ASP A 368 14.90 24.79 -1.79
C ASP A 368 15.00 23.26 -1.88
N VAL A 369 14.71 22.71 -3.06
CA VAL A 369 14.79 21.27 -3.29
C VAL A 369 16.26 20.85 -3.31
N GLU A 370 16.64 19.98 -2.37
CA GLU A 370 17.99 19.46 -2.19
C GLU A 370 17.99 17.96 -2.29
N VAL A 371 19.06 17.39 -2.86
CA VAL A 371 19.27 15.94 -2.95
C VAL A 371 20.56 15.59 -2.22
N LYS A 372 20.49 14.64 -1.31
CA LYS A 372 21.63 14.14 -0.55
C LYS A 372 21.72 12.62 -0.68
N GLU A 373 22.88 12.12 -1.02
CA GLU A 373 23.15 10.69 -1.04
C GLU A 373 23.21 10.12 0.39
N SER A 374 22.65 8.96 0.58
CA SER A 374 22.67 8.21 1.85
C SER A 374 22.78 6.71 1.55
N HIS A 375 23.98 6.18 1.49
CA HIS A 375 24.30 4.81 1.07
C HIS A 375 23.70 4.52 -0.33
N ASP A 376 22.88 3.48 -0.46
CA ASP A 376 22.24 3.09 -1.72
C ASP A 376 20.94 3.87 -2.03
N TYR A 377 20.67 4.93 -1.27
CA TYR A 377 19.46 5.75 -1.36
C TYR A 377 19.79 7.23 -1.50
N TRP A 378 18.79 7.98 -1.90
CA TRP A 378 18.80 9.43 -1.94
C TRP A 378 17.75 9.98 -1.01
N ILE A 379 18.09 11.02 -0.25
CA ILE A 379 17.14 11.83 0.49
C ILE A 379 16.88 13.09 -0.34
N VAL A 380 15.64 13.24 -0.79
CA VAL A 380 15.19 14.47 -1.45
C VAL A 380 14.41 15.28 -0.43
N SER A 381 14.74 16.55 -0.27
CA SER A 381 14.08 17.44 0.68
C SER A 381 13.63 18.73 0.00
N GLY A 382 12.63 19.39 0.59
CA GLY A 382 12.15 20.68 0.13
C GLY A 382 11.37 21.39 1.23
N ARG A 383 11.19 22.73 1.10
CA ARG A 383 10.39 23.54 2.00
C ARG A 383 9.05 23.89 1.37
N LYS A 384 7.95 23.73 2.11
CA LYS A 384 6.62 24.12 1.63
C LYS A 384 6.62 25.54 1.08
N ARG A 385 6.16 25.72 -0.15
CA ARG A 385 5.82 27.04 -0.71
C ARG A 385 4.51 27.53 -0.08
N LYS A 386 4.32 28.85 -0.05
CA LYS A 386 3.07 29.45 0.44
C LYS A 386 1.89 29.08 -0.48
N GLU A 387 2.14 29.04 -1.78
CA GLU A 387 1.18 28.69 -2.82
C GLU A 387 1.82 27.66 -3.74
N SER A 388 1.05 26.65 -4.15
CA SER A 388 1.46 25.67 -5.17
C SER A 388 1.53 26.37 -6.53
N LEU A 389 2.52 26.02 -7.34
CA LEU A 389 2.58 26.51 -8.71
C LEU A 389 1.54 25.81 -9.62
N THR A 390 0.89 24.75 -9.13
CA THR A 390 -0.20 24.06 -9.83
C THR A 390 -1.49 24.89 -9.84
N ASP A 391 -1.69 25.76 -8.83
CA ASP A 391 -2.90 26.55 -8.64
C ASP A 391 -2.85 27.93 -9.31
N GLN A 392 -1.73 28.27 -9.95
CA GLN A 392 -1.63 29.55 -10.66
C GLN A 392 -2.42 29.48 -11.98
N PRO A 393 -3.45 30.35 -12.18
CA PRO A 393 -4.10 30.45 -13.48
C PRO A 393 -3.07 30.87 -14.53
N MET A 394 -3.09 30.23 -15.70
CA MET A 394 -2.20 30.57 -16.79
C MET A 394 -2.38 32.08 -17.10
N ARG A 395 -1.38 32.88 -16.77
CA ARG A 395 -1.33 34.26 -17.29
C ARG A 395 -1.21 34.15 -18.81
N HIS A 396 -2.30 34.45 -19.51
CA HIS A 396 -2.25 34.71 -20.93
C HIS A 396 -1.24 35.84 -21.17
N ARG A 397 -0.09 35.51 -21.78
CA ARG A 397 0.72 36.54 -22.43
C ARG A 397 -0.18 37.19 -23.49
N ARG A 398 -0.60 38.42 -23.26
CA ARG A 398 -1.02 39.28 -24.35
C ARG A 398 0.20 39.42 -25.24
N GLU A 399 0.15 38.85 -26.41
CA GLU A 399 1.02 39.23 -27.51
C GLU A 399 0.72 40.70 -27.79
N SER A 400 1.66 41.58 -27.45
CA SER A 400 1.70 42.93 -27.95
C SER A 400 2.11 42.81 -29.44
N ASN A 401 1.16 42.74 -30.32
CA ASN A 401 1.34 43.19 -31.70
C ASN A 401 1.43 44.70 -31.60
N ASP A 402 2.63 45.23 -31.71
CA ASP A 402 2.87 46.59 -32.12
C ASP A 402 4.01 46.57 -33.13
N ASP A 403 3.64 47.00 -34.38
CA ASP A 403 4.38 47.46 -35.56
C ASP A 403 5.47 46.57 -36.23
#